data_90fa099c45b58d77459030a220935fe1
#
_entry.id   90fa099c45b58d77459030a220935fe1
#
_cell.length_a   1.000
_cell.length_b   1.000
_cell.length_c   1.000
_cell.angle_alpha   90.00
_cell.angle_beta   90.00
_cell.angle_gamma   90.00
#
_symmetry.space_group_name_H-M   'P 1'
#
loop_
_entity.id
_entity.type
_entity.pdbx_description
1 polymer ?
#
loop_
_entity_poly.entity_id
_entity_poly.type
_entity_poly.pdbx_seq_one_letter_code
_entity_poly.pdbx_strand_id
1 'polypeptide(L)'
;MEPRPPQSASVLSWFGQWRVRPEVQLPARVERALVDLRRKSEILIGWVQAVLVTVLGTLYLVAPSTSPADAVFRPVPWALGIYGAFTMLRLVLAYRDRLSLALKIVSVLVDISMLMITIWSFHIQYGQPAAFYLKAPTLLYVFIFIVVRALTISPGYVLFTGLTAAAGWLAMLGYALAEPGGAALVTHDYIEYMTSTKILIGGEIDRVVSIVIVTLVLSVSVARARQLLFHAVGDQAAVSQLSRFFSPEIAERLSRADELLQPGDGEQLEVAAMFIDLRGFTKLAAVLPPAELIDLLREYQRIAVPIVHRNNGSVVTYLGDGIMVTFGATRSTISYCADAMRCAEQLLEALAHWCKEREARGLPAPGVGMGVDAGTVTCGVIGDEGRLEYAIIGDPVNRAAKLQNQTKTEGVLGLASLACRDRAIEQGYVPEHPQPVLAERAVAGVAGLVSLVVLGESSQHSRHDSGRGA
;
A
#
# COMPACT_ATOMS: atom_id res chain seq x y z
N MET A 1 -7.87 -33.34 -22.06
CA MET A 1 -8.97 -32.69 -21.33
C MET A 1 -9.18 -31.33 -21.99
N GLU A 2 -10.25 -31.22 -22.80
CA GLU A 2 -10.54 -29.99 -23.55
C GLU A 2 -11.01 -28.87 -22.61
N PRO A 3 -10.57 -27.60 -22.80
CA PRO A 3 -11.05 -26.49 -22.01
C PRO A 3 -12.52 -26.19 -22.35
N ARG A 4 -13.37 -26.12 -21.34
CA ARG A 4 -14.78 -25.73 -21.50
C ARG A 4 -14.85 -24.27 -21.98
N PRO A 5 -15.74 -23.96 -22.96
CA PRO A 5 -15.94 -22.59 -23.40
C PRO A 5 -16.52 -21.70 -22.29
N PRO A 6 -16.21 -20.40 -22.26
CA PRO A 6 -16.73 -19.49 -21.24
C PRO A 6 -18.25 -19.38 -21.35
N GLN A 7 -18.95 -19.66 -20.26
CA GLN A 7 -20.39 -19.46 -20.16
C GLN A 7 -20.72 -17.99 -20.39
N SER A 8 -21.58 -17.70 -21.34
CA SER A 8 -22.13 -16.38 -21.62
C SER A 8 -22.77 -15.81 -20.34
N ALA A 9 -22.10 -14.84 -19.72
CA ALA A 9 -22.64 -14.13 -18.58
C ALA A 9 -23.90 -13.38 -18.99
N SER A 10 -25.07 -13.76 -18.45
CA SER A 10 -26.32 -13.05 -18.68
C SER A 10 -26.24 -11.63 -18.08
N VAL A 11 -26.87 -10.65 -18.71
CA VAL A 11 -26.93 -9.24 -18.27
C VAL A 11 -27.42 -9.14 -16.80
N LEU A 12 -28.27 -10.07 -16.34
CA LEU A 12 -28.75 -10.14 -14.96
C LEU A 12 -27.67 -10.57 -13.95
N SER A 13 -26.68 -11.37 -14.34
CA SER A 13 -25.55 -11.73 -13.45
C SER A 13 -24.62 -10.55 -13.21
N TRP A 14 -24.61 -9.60 -14.14
CA TRP A 14 -23.84 -8.36 -14.04
C TRP A 14 -24.40 -7.44 -12.94
N PHE A 15 -25.72 -7.32 -12.77
CA PHE A 15 -26.35 -6.59 -11.67
C PHE A 15 -26.17 -7.26 -10.31
N GLY A 16 -26.01 -8.58 -10.25
CA GLY A 16 -25.75 -9.32 -9.02
C GLY A 16 -24.37 -9.05 -8.41
N GLN A 17 -23.38 -8.68 -9.23
CA GLN A 17 -22.03 -8.34 -8.78
C GLN A 17 -21.91 -6.96 -8.09
N TRP A 18 -22.99 -6.17 -8.06
CA TRP A 18 -23.06 -4.87 -7.37
C TRP A 18 -23.22 -5.00 -5.85
N ARG A 19 -23.65 -6.17 -5.37
CA ARG A 19 -23.58 -6.49 -3.94
C ARG A 19 -22.11 -6.73 -3.59
N VAL A 20 -21.48 -5.77 -2.94
CA VAL A 20 -20.24 -5.97 -2.20
C VAL A 20 -20.47 -7.18 -1.29
N ARG A 21 -19.75 -8.29 -1.51
CA ARG A 21 -19.73 -9.40 -0.55
C ARG A 21 -19.23 -8.81 0.78
N PRO A 22 -19.99 -8.89 1.88
CA PRO A 22 -19.64 -8.20 3.13
C PRO A 22 -18.60 -8.95 3.97
N GLU A 23 -17.75 -9.80 3.42
CA GLU A 23 -16.87 -10.66 4.24
C GLU A 23 -15.45 -10.86 3.74
N VAL A 24 -14.85 -9.86 3.14
CA VAL A 24 -13.39 -9.78 3.21
C VAL A 24 -13.08 -8.85 4.37
N GLN A 25 -12.71 -9.41 5.53
CA GLN A 25 -12.12 -8.63 6.62
C GLN A 25 -10.83 -8.01 6.09
N LEU A 26 -10.93 -6.77 5.65
CA LEU A 26 -9.79 -6.01 5.18
C LEU A 26 -8.85 -5.76 6.37
N PRO A 27 -7.53 -5.91 6.19
CA PRO A 27 -6.58 -5.56 7.23
C PRO A 27 -6.84 -4.13 7.74
N ALA A 28 -6.74 -3.90 9.05
CA ALA A 28 -7.04 -2.61 9.68
C ALA A 28 -6.26 -1.41 9.09
N ARG A 29 -5.14 -1.66 8.41
CA ARG A 29 -4.38 -0.64 7.66
C ARG A 29 -5.08 -0.22 6.38
N VAL A 30 -5.65 -1.18 5.64
CA VAL A 30 -6.39 -0.93 4.40
C VAL A 30 -7.69 -0.17 4.70
N GLU A 31 -8.37 -0.56 5.78
CA GLU A 31 -9.58 0.14 6.24
C GLU A 31 -9.27 1.60 6.60
N ARG A 32 -8.20 1.87 7.32
CA ARG A 32 -7.76 3.26 7.62
C ARG A 32 -7.40 4.04 6.36
N ALA A 33 -6.71 3.44 5.40
CA ALA A 33 -6.38 4.10 4.14
C ALA A 33 -7.64 4.46 3.33
N LEU A 34 -8.66 3.59 3.32
CA LEU A 34 -9.94 3.85 2.67
C LEU A 34 -10.73 4.98 3.35
N VAL A 35 -10.70 5.06 4.68
CA VAL A 35 -11.33 6.16 5.44
C VAL A 35 -10.64 7.48 5.08
N ASP A 36 -9.31 7.52 5.07
CA ASP A 36 -8.54 8.72 4.70
C ASP A 36 -8.81 9.14 3.24
N LEU A 37 -8.86 8.19 2.31
CA LEU A 37 -9.20 8.47 0.91
C LEU A 37 -10.60 9.07 0.77
N ARG A 38 -11.60 8.52 1.48
CA ARG A 38 -12.97 9.08 1.49
C ARG A 38 -12.99 10.50 2.03
N ARG A 39 -12.28 10.78 3.11
CA ARG A 39 -12.17 12.13 3.68
C ARG A 39 -11.55 13.11 2.68
N LYS A 40 -10.44 12.74 2.05
CA LYS A 40 -9.77 13.56 1.02
C LYS A 40 -10.68 13.84 -0.17
N SER A 41 -11.46 12.85 -0.62
CA SER A 41 -12.46 13.02 -1.68
C SER A 41 -13.53 14.02 -1.32
N GLU A 42 -14.07 14.00 -0.09
CA GLU A 42 -15.09 14.96 0.35
C GLU A 42 -14.57 16.40 0.44
N ILE A 43 -13.31 16.58 0.87
CA ILE A 43 -12.63 17.88 0.88
C ILE A 43 -12.44 18.38 -0.57
N LEU A 44 -12.00 17.50 -1.47
CA LEU A 44 -11.82 17.84 -2.89
C LEU A 44 -13.13 18.29 -3.52
N ILE A 45 -14.23 17.58 -3.27
CA ILE A 45 -15.56 17.97 -3.76
C ILE A 45 -15.95 19.35 -3.24
N GLY A 46 -15.72 19.62 -1.96
CA GLY A 46 -15.98 20.94 -1.38
C GLY A 46 -15.21 22.06 -2.09
N TRP A 47 -13.95 21.84 -2.40
CA TRP A 47 -13.14 22.79 -3.15
C TRP A 47 -13.62 22.97 -4.60
N VAL A 48 -13.95 21.87 -5.30
CA VAL A 48 -14.49 21.96 -6.66
C VAL A 48 -15.81 22.72 -6.68
N GLN A 49 -16.68 22.51 -5.69
CA GLN A 49 -17.92 23.27 -5.57
C GLN A 49 -17.67 24.76 -5.25
N ALA A 50 -16.71 25.06 -4.39
CA ALA A 50 -16.34 26.46 -4.07
C ALA A 50 -15.80 27.18 -5.33
N VAL A 51 -14.97 26.51 -6.12
CA VAL A 51 -14.50 27.04 -7.42
C VAL A 51 -15.69 27.26 -8.38
N LEU A 52 -16.58 26.27 -8.47
CA LEU A 52 -17.77 26.37 -9.33
C LEU A 52 -18.64 27.57 -8.95
N VAL A 53 -18.94 27.76 -7.67
CA VAL A 53 -19.68 28.92 -7.16
C VAL A 53 -19.00 30.23 -7.53
N THR A 54 -17.67 30.29 -7.36
CA THR A 54 -16.87 31.49 -7.68
C THR A 54 -16.93 31.78 -9.18
N VAL A 55 -16.77 30.77 -10.03
CA VAL A 55 -16.82 30.90 -11.50
C VAL A 55 -18.21 31.38 -11.95
N LEU A 56 -19.29 30.74 -11.44
CA LEU A 56 -20.65 31.11 -11.77
C LEU A 56 -20.98 32.52 -11.26
N GLY A 57 -20.52 32.89 -10.08
CA GLY A 57 -20.66 34.23 -9.52
C GLY A 57 -19.94 35.28 -10.38
N THR A 58 -18.72 35.00 -10.80
CA THR A 58 -17.94 35.88 -11.67
C THR A 58 -18.60 36.05 -13.04
N LEU A 59 -19.05 34.93 -13.64
CA LEU A 59 -19.80 34.99 -14.92
C LEU A 59 -21.06 35.81 -14.81
N TYR A 60 -21.81 35.67 -13.69
CA TYR A 60 -23.01 36.48 -13.46
C TYR A 60 -22.69 37.99 -13.32
N LEU A 61 -21.56 38.33 -12.67
CA LEU A 61 -21.17 39.74 -12.49
C LEU A 61 -20.62 40.38 -13.78
N VAL A 62 -19.96 39.61 -14.63
CA VAL A 62 -19.36 40.09 -15.89
C VAL A 62 -20.37 40.10 -17.05
N ALA A 63 -21.33 39.17 -17.01
CA ALA A 63 -22.32 39.06 -18.08
C ALA A 63 -23.21 40.33 -18.10
N PRO A 64 -23.51 40.92 -19.31
CA PRO A 64 -24.45 42.03 -19.44
C PRO A 64 -25.79 41.62 -18.83
N SER A 65 -26.36 42.48 -18.01
CA SER A 65 -27.68 42.25 -17.43
C SER A 65 -28.75 42.26 -18.53
N THR A 66 -29.31 41.10 -18.83
CA THR A 66 -30.41 40.95 -19.80
C THR A 66 -31.78 41.09 -19.16
N SER A 67 -31.82 41.24 -17.83
CA SER A 67 -33.08 41.45 -17.10
C SER A 67 -33.57 42.89 -17.24
N PRO A 68 -34.92 43.11 -17.30
CA PRO A 68 -35.49 44.45 -17.27
C PRO A 68 -34.95 45.25 -16.06
N ALA A 69 -34.74 46.56 -16.25
CA ALA A 69 -34.27 47.45 -15.16
C ALA A 69 -35.21 47.46 -13.96
N ASP A 70 -36.51 47.23 -14.17
CA ASP A 70 -37.57 47.23 -13.20
C ASP A 70 -37.83 45.85 -12.54
N ALA A 71 -36.96 44.88 -12.74
CA ALA A 71 -37.14 43.56 -12.13
C ALA A 71 -37.17 43.68 -10.60
N VAL A 72 -38.30 43.38 -9.99
CA VAL A 72 -38.57 43.51 -8.55
C VAL A 72 -37.70 42.60 -7.71
N PHE A 73 -37.25 41.48 -8.28
CA PHE A 73 -36.45 40.49 -7.59
C PHE A 73 -35.39 39.81 -8.54
N ARG A 74 -34.15 39.77 -8.08
CA ARG A 74 -33.04 39.09 -8.78
C ARG A 74 -32.64 37.86 -7.97
N PRO A 75 -33.16 36.68 -8.30
CA PRO A 75 -32.96 35.46 -7.48
C PRO A 75 -31.54 34.89 -7.54
N VAL A 76 -30.83 35.03 -8.67
CA VAL A 76 -29.54 34.38 -8.90
C VAL A 76 -28.48 34.76 -7.87
N PRO A 77 -28.25 36.02 -7.48
CA PRO A 77 -27.28 36.37 -6.43
C PRO A 77 -27.60 35.74 -5.07
N TRP A 78 -28.88 35.71 -4.70
CA TRP A 78 -29.30 35.07 -3.46
C TRP A 78 -29.05 33.56 -3.49
N ALA A 79 -29.39 32.93 -4.61
CA ALA A 79 -29.13 31.52 -4.86
C ALA A 79 -27.67 31.16 -4.72
N LEU A 80 -26.79 31.90 -5.40
CA LEU A 80 -25.34 31.71 -5.33
C LEU A 80 -24.78 32.00 -3.93
N GLY A 81 -25.30 33.01 -3.23
CA GLY A 81 -24.90 33.35 -1.87
C GLY A 81 -25.22 32.23 -0.86
N ILE A 82 -26.45 31.73 -0.89
CA ILE A 82 -26.92 30.63 -0.04
C ILE A 82 -26.13 29.35 -0.35
N TYR A 83 -25.96 29.05 -1.63
CA TYR A 83 -25.18 27.86 -2.04
C TYR A 83 -23.72 27.98 -1.66
N GLY A 84 -23.13 29.17 -1.77
CA GLY A 84 -21.76 29.42 -1.31
C GLY A 84 -21.59 29.23 0.19
N ALA A 85 -22.56 29.78 0.99
CA ALA A 85 -22.54 29.56 2.44
C ALA A 85 -22.69 28.07 2.82
N PHE A 86 -23.59 27.34 2.15
CA PHE A 86 -23.75 25.89 2.34
C PHE A 86 -22.49 25.12 1.97
N THR A 87 -21.85 25.44 0.84
CA THR A 87 -20.60 24.83 0.39
C THR A 87 -19.49 25.07 1.40
N MET A 88 -19.36 26.28 1.94
CA MET A 88 -18.38 26.61 2.96
C MET A 88 -18.62 25.83 4.27
N LEU A 89 -19.86 25.75 4.72
CA LEU A 89 -20.25 24.95 5.89
C LEU A 89 -19.88 23.49 5.69
N ARG A 90 -20.21 22.93 4.51
CA ARG A 90 -19.87 21.54 4.15
C ARG A 90 -18.36 21.31 4.14
N LEU A 91 -17.59 22.25 3.60
CA LEU A 91 -16.12 22.17 3.55
C LEU A 91 -15.53 22.17 4.96
N VAL A 92 -15.99 23.04 5.86
CA VAL A 92 -15.57 23.07 7.27
C VAL A 92 -15.89 21.74 7.97
N LEU A 93 -17.06 21.16 7.73
CA LEU A 93 -17.45 19.87 8.30
C LEU A 93 -16.63 18.71 7.73
N ALA A 94 -16.22 18.78 6.45
CA ALA A 94 -15.31 17.82 5.83
C ALA A 94 -13.92 17.85 6.49
N TYR A 95 -13.37 19.04 6.72
CA TYR A 95 -12.09 19.19 7.43
C TYR A 95 -12.16 18.68 8.88
N ARG A 96 -13.30 18.84 9.55
CA ARG A 96 -13.53 18.36 10.92
C ARG A 96 -13.95 16.89 11.01
N ASP A 97 -14.00 16.18 9.88
CA ASP A 97 -14.47 14.78 9.79
C ASP A 97 -15.84 14.50 10.43
N ARG A 98 -16.75 15.49 10.29
CA ARG A 98 -18.12 15.44 10.84
C ARG A 98 -19.21 15.27 9.76
N LEU A 99 -18.86 14.82 8.55
CA LEU A 99 -19.82 14.59 7.48
C LEU A 99 -20.56 13.26 7.68
N SER A 100 -21.78 13.34 8.24
CA SER A 100 -22.67 12.18 8.35
C SER A 100 -23.20 11.74 6.97
N LEU A 101 -23.67 10.49 6.86
CA LEU A 101 -24.31 9.97 5.65
C LEU A 101 -25.52 10.82 5.24
N ALA A 102 -26.34 11.22 6.22
CA ALA A 102 -27.50 12.08 5.98
C ALA A 102 -27.08 13.43 5.35
N LEU A 103 -26.03 14.06 5.86
CA LEU A 103 -25.54 15.34 5.32
C LEU A 103 -24.98 15.19 3.88
N LYS A 104 -24.40 14.06 3.54
CA LYS A 104 -23.96 13.75 2.16
C LYS A 104 -25.15 13.63 1.21
N ILE A 105 -26.22 12.96 1.62
CA ILE A 105 -27.46 12.85 0.84
C ILE A 105 -28.12 14.24 0.70
N VAL A 106 -28.24 14.97 1.79
CA VAL A 106 -28.79 16.35 1.78
C VAL A 106 -27.96 17.25 0.85
N SER A 107 -26.64 17.11 0.83
CA SER A 107 -25.77 17.87 -0.07
C SER A 107 -26.12 17.64 -1.55
N VAL A 108 -26.45 16.40 -1.95
CA VAL A 108 -26.89 16.11 -3.32
C VAL A 108 -28.21 16.78 -3.62
N LEU A 109 -29.16 16.69 -2.70
CA LEU A 109 -30.49 17.34 -2.86
C LEU A 109 -30.33 18.85 -2.97
N VAL A 110 -29.51 19.47 -2.12
CA VAL A 110 -29.25 20.92 -2.16
C VAL A 110 -28.62 21.33 -3.50
N ASP A 111 -27.62 20.61 -3.98
CA ASP A 111 -26.95 20.90 -5.26
C ASP A 111 -27.97 20.94 -6.41
N ILE A 112 -28.80 19.91 -6.54
CA ILE A 112 -29.76 19.79 -7.65
C ILE A 112 -30.93 20.75 -7.45
N SER A 113 -31.48 20.86 -6.24
CA SER A 113 -32.57 21.79 -5.96
C SER A 113 -32.19 23.24 -6.24
N MET A 114 -30.96 23.62 -5.89
CA MET A 114 -30.41 24.95 -6.12
C MET A 114 -30.37 25.28 -7.61
N LEU A 115 -29.86 24.33 -8.44
CA LEU A 115 -29.85 24.48 -9.89
C LEU A 115 -31.27 24.60 -10.43
N MET A 116 -32.19 23.72 -10.02
CA MET A 116 -33.57 23.71 -10.51
C MET A 116 -34.33 25.00 -10.11
N ILE A 117 -34.20 25.47 -8.86
CA ILE A 117 -34.79 26.73 -8.39
C ILE A 117 -34.22 27.91 -9.18
N THR A 118 -32.93 27.92 -9.47
CA THR A 118 -32.32 28.99 -10.27
C THR A 118 -32.93 29.04 -11.66
N ILE A 119 -33.05 27.88 -12.33
CA ILE A 119 -33.65 27.78 -13.66
C ILE A 119 -35.13 28.17 -13.60
N TRP A 120 -35.87 27.65 -12.62
CA TRP A 120 -37.28 27.98 -12.41
C TRP A 120 -37.50 29.48 -12.23
N SER A 121 -36.63 30.19 -11.53
CA SER A 121 -36.76 31.61 -11.26
C SER A 121 -36.71 32.52 -12.52
N PHE A 122 -36.21 32.01 -13.64
CA PHE A 122 -36.06 32.80 -14.86
C PHE A 122 -37.41 33.28 -15.42
N HIS A 123 -38.47 32.46 -15.38
CA HIS A 123 -39.79 32.91 -15.86
C HIS A 123 -40.34 34.08 -15.03
N ILE A 124 -40.09 34.08 -13.73
CA ILE A 124 -40.52 35.21 -12.85
C ILE A 124 -39.64 36.44 -13.16
N GLN A 125 -38.35 36.27 -13.30
CA GLN A 125 -37.40 37.37 -13.56
C GLN A 125 -37.67 38.09 -14.88
N TYR A 126 -38.12 37.34 -15.90
CA TYR A 126 -38.40 37.88 -17.24
C TYR A 126 -39.89 38.14 -17.51
N GLY A 127 -40.80 37.88 -16.54
CA GLY A 127 -42.25 38.03 -16.71
C GLY A 127 -42.83 37.19 -17.87
N GLN A 128 -42.26 35.98 -18.08
CA GLN A 128 -42.61 35.05 -19.14
C GLN A 128 -43.39 33.84 -18.60
N PRO A 129 -44.15 33.12 -19.45
CA PRO A 129 -44.80 31.86 -19.05
C PRO A 129 -43.77 30.84 -18.56
N ALA A 130 -44.18 29.86 -17.74
CA ALA A 130 -43.30 28.82 -17.19
C ALA A 130 -42.53 28.06 -18.26
N ALA A 131 -43.10 27.80 -19.41
CA ALA A 131 -42.45 27.19 -20.56
C ALA A 131 -41.12 27.86 -20.97
N PHE A 132 -40.92 29.14 -20.63
CA PHE A 132 -39.70 29.89 -20.96
C PHE A 132 -38.45 29.31 -20.30
N TYR A 133 -38.52 28.89 -19.03
CA TYR A 133 -37.32 28.36 -18.35
C TYR A 133 -36.85 27.01 -18.89
N LEU A 134 -37.74 26.24 -19.54
CA LEU A 134 -37.35 24.96 -20.17
C LEU A 134 -36.32 25.16 -21.28
N LYS A 135 -36.20 26.35 -21.84
CA LYS A 135 -35.22 26.70 -22.88
C LYS A 135 -33.88 27.18 -22.30
N ALA A 136 -33.74 27.26 -21.00
CA ALA A 136 -32.52 27.75 -20.37
C ALA A 136 -31.32 26.80 -20.61
N PRO A 137 -30.20 27.28 -21.17
CA PRO A 137 -29.01 26.49 -21.37
C PRO A 137 -28.36 26.08 -20.05
N THR A 138 -28.72 26.71 -18.95
CA THR A 138 -28.24 26.47 -17.58
C THR A 138 -28.44 25.01 -17.13
N LEU A 139 -29.36 24.26 -17.75
CA LEU A 139 -29.53 22.83 -17.49
C LEU A 139 -28.24 22.05 -17.73
N LEU A 140 -27.36 22.47 -18.65
CA LEU A 140 -26.09 21.78 -18.90
C LEU A 140 -25.21 21.69 -17.65
N TYR A 141 -25.35 22.59 -16.68
CA TYR A 141 -24.63 22.51 -15.41
C TYR A 141 -24.98 21.27 -14.58
N VAL A 142 -26.09 20.61 -14.85
CA VAL A 142 -26.48 19.35 -14.18
C VAL A 142 -25.38 18.28 -14.36
N PHE A 143 -24.75 18.22 -15.54
CA PHE A 143 -23.69 17.27 -15.81
C PHE A 143 -22.45 17.53 -14.96
N ILE A 144 -22.14 18.80 -14.65
CA ILE A 144 -21.04 19.16 -13.74
C ILE A 144 -21.32 18.60 -12.34
N PHE A 145 -22.54 18.76 -11.82
CA PHE A 145 -22.92 18.23 -10.51
C PHE A 145 -22.86 16.70 -10.46
N ILE A 146 -23.26 16.01 -11.56
CA ILE A 146 -23.16 14.55 -11.66
C ILE A 146 -21.68 14.11 -11.66
N VAL A 147 -20.82 14.79 -12.46
CA VAL A 147 -19.38 14.46 -12.57
C VAL A 147 -18.63 14.72 -11.26
N VAL A 148 -18.94 15.80 -10.54
CA VAL A 148 -18.32 16.09 -9.25
C VAL A 148 -18.57 14.96 -8.24
N ARG A 149 -19.73 14.30 -8.33
CA ARG A 149 -20.03 13.14 -7.46
C ARG A 149 -19.21 11.89 -7.81
N ALA A 150 -18.66 11.78 -9.02
CA ALA A 150 -17.76 10.69 -9.37
C ALA A 150 -16.46 10.71 -8.53
N LEU A 151 -16.06 11.87 -8.03
CA LEU A 151 -14.89 12.03 -7.14
C LEU A 151 -15.04 11.27 -5.80
N THR A 152 -16.26 10.91 -5.39
CA THR A 152 -16.48 10.08 -4.20
C THR A 152 -16.09 8.61 -4.40
N ILE A 153 -15.77 8.21 -5.65
CA ILE A 153 -15.51 6.81 -6.03
C ILE A 153 -16.67 5.88 -5.58
N SER A 154 -17.88 6.42 -5.58
CA SER A 154 -19.09 5.70 -5.19
C SER A 154 -20.16 5.82 -6.28
N PRO A 155 -20.45 4.71 -7.00
CA PRO A 155 -21.42 4.72 -8.09
C PRO A 155 -22.84 5.08 -7.60
N GLY A 156 -23.17 4.74 -6.35
CA GLY A 156 -24.47 5.06 -5.77
C GLY A 156 -24.73 6.56 -5.64
N TYR A 157 -23.74 7.37 -5.30
CA TYR A 157 -23.91 8.85 -5.26
C TYR A 157 -24.08 9.45 -6.65
N VAL A 158 -23.37 8.94 -7.65
CA VAL A 158 -23.53 9.37 -9.05
C VAL A 158 -24.94 9.06 -9.53
N LEU A 159 -25.40 7.82 -9.30
CA LEU A 159 -26.73 7.37 -9.68
C LEU A 159 -27.82 8.19 -8.96
N PHE A 160 -27.69 8.39 -7.65
CA PHE A 160 -28.64 9.19 -6.88
C PHE A 160 -28.72 10.63 -7.39
N THR A 161 -27.59 11.27 -7.71
CA THR A 161 -27.55 12.64 -8.22
C THR A 161 -28.24 12.75 -9.57
N GLY A 162 -27.94 11.85 -10.51
CA GLY A 162 -28.56 11.89 -11.83
C GLY A 162 -30.05 11.58 -11.83
N LEU A 163 -30.50 10.62 -10.99
CA LEU A 163 -31.93 10.33 -10.84
C LEU A 163 -32.68 11.50 -10.19
N THR A 164 -32.07 12.15 -9.20
CA THR A 164 -32.63 13.37 -8.58
C THR A 164 -32.74 14.50 -9.61
N ALA A 165 -31.74 14.66 -10.48
CA ALA A 165 -31.75 15.67 -11.54
C ALA A 165 -32.83 15.39 -12.59
N ALA A 166 -32.96 14.14 -13.04
CA ALA A 166 -34.01 13.72 -13.97
C ALA A 166 -35.39 13.92 -13.40
N ALA A 167 -35.59 13.52 -12.13
CA ALA A 167 -36.88 13.74 -11.41
C ALA A 167 -37.18 15.23 -11.25
N GLY A 168 -36.21 16.07 -10.89
CA GLY A 168 -36.32 17.50 -10.77
C GLY A 168 -36.73 18.14 -12.10
N TRP A 169 -36.13 17.75 -13.22
CA TRP A 169 -36.50 18.24 -14.54
C TRP A 169 -37.89 17.82 -14.96
N LEU A 170 -38.27 16.57 -14.71
CA LEU A 170 -39.65 16.09 -14.97
C LEU A 170 -40.68 16.85 -14.12
N ALA A 171 -40.35 17.15 -12.86
CA ALA A 171 -41.24 17.98 -12.00
C ALA A 171 -41.41 19.39 -12.55
N MET A 172 -40.33 20.01 -13.06
CA MET A 172 -40.40 21.32 -13.72
C MET A 172 -41.22 21.27 -15.02
N LEU A 173 -41.05 20.26 -15.85
CA LEU A 173 -41.86 20.04 -17.04
C LEU A 173 -43.35 19.89 -16.65
N GLY A 174 -43.62 19.07 -15.65
CA GLY A 174 -44.99 18.90 -15.11
C GLY A 174 -45.61 20.21 -14.61
N TYR A 175 -44.82 21.05 -13.91
CA TYR A 175 -45.26 22.37 -13.48
C TYR A 175 -45.59 23.28 -14.68
N ALA A 176 -44.73 23.33 -15.73
CA ALA A 176 -45.00 24.16 -16.92
C ALA A 176 -46.22 23.70 -17.70
N LEU A 177 -46.54 22.41 -17.71
CA LEU A 177 -47.75 21.87 -18.35
C LEU A 177 -49.01 22.08 -17.53
N ALA A 178 -48.91 22.14 -16.20
CA ALA A 178 -50.00 22.32 -15.28
C ALA A 178 -50.45 23.81 -15.14
N GLU A 179 -49.59 24.73 -15.54
CA GLU A 179 -49.92 26.16 -15.54
C GLU A 179 -51.15 26.47 -16.46
N PRO A 180 -52.02 27.39 -16.12
CA PRO A 180 -53.17 27.74 -16.97
C PRO A 180 -52.73 28.09 -18.40
N GLY A 181 -53.19 27.32 -19.39
CA GLY A 181 -52.78 27.43 -20.79
C GLY A 181 -51.50 26.66 -21.16
N GLY A 182 -50.82 26.02 -20.21
CA GLY A 182 -49.55 25.31 -20.45
C GLY A 182 -49.65 24.14 -21.44
N ALA A 183 -50.75 23.39 -21.37
CA ALA A 183 -51.01 22.31 -22.34
C ALA A 183 -51.23 22.82 -23.79
N ALA A 184 -51.73 24.02 -23.96
CA ALA A 184 -51.87 24.65 -25.30
C ALA A 184 -50.54 25.16 -25.84
N LEU A 185 -49.49 25.23 -25.02
CA LEU A 185 -48.15 25.59 -25.48
C LEU A 185 -47.37 24.41 -26.07
N VAL A 186 -47.90 23.18 -26.06
CA VAL A 186 -47.25 22.03 -26.66
C VAL A 186 -47.30 22.16 -28.18
N THR A 187 -46.15 21.97 -28.82
CA THR A 187 -46.01 21.94 -30.30
C THR A 187 -45.28 20.70 -30.77
N HIS A 188 -45.54 20.31 -32.03
CA HIS A 188 -44.81 19.30 -32.77
C HIS A 188 -43.94 19.92 -33.86
N ASP A 189 -44.02 21.21 -34.06
CA ASP A 189 -43.23 21.97 -35.05
C ASP A 189 -41.93 22.48 -34.36
N TYR A 190 -40.79 22.05 -34.91
CA TYR A 190 -39.51 22.46 -34.40
C TYR A 190 -39.17 23.93 -34.62
N ILE A 191 -39.66 24.52 -35.76
CA ILE A 191 -39.45 25.94 -36.05
C ILE A 191 -40.25 26.79 -35.06
N GLU A 192 -41.50 26.43 -34.84
CA GLU A 192 -42.37 27.10 -33.83
C GLU A 192 -41.80 26.99 -32.40
N TYR A 193 -41.22 25.81 -32.08
CA TYR A 193 -40.49 25.64 -30.80
C TYR A 193 -39.34 26.63 -30.70
N MET A 194 -38.56 26.80 -31.74
CA MET A 194 -37.34 27.65 -31.69
C MET A 194 -37.70 29.15 -31.63
N THR A 195 -38.80 29.57 -32.22
CA THR A 195 -39.14 30.98 -32.42
C THR A 195 -40.21 31.49 -31.43
N SER A 196 -40.81 30.62 -30.61
CA SER A 196 -41.87 30.97 -29.67
C SER A 196 -41.56 30.40 -28.26
N THR A 197 -42.46 30.63 -27.29
CA THR A 197 -42.38 30.06 -25.92
C THR A 197 -42.99 28.64 -25.80
N LYS A 198 -43.22 27.95 -26.93
CA LYS A 198 -43.84 26.63 -26.95
C LYS A 198 -42.89 25.53 -26.46
N ILE A 199 -43.47 24.41 -26.05
CA ILE A 199 -42.79 23.24 -25.46
C ILE A 199 -42.76 22.14 -26.52
N LEU A 200 -41.60 21.59 -26.81
CA LEU A 200 -41.41 20.42 -27.65
C LEU A 200 -41.18 19.18 -26.73
N ILE A 201 -42.20 18.37 -26.52
CA ILE A 201 -42.13 17.23 -25.59
C ILE A 201 -40.99 16.27 -25.92
N GLY A 202 -40.77 15.99 -27.24
CA GLY A 202 -39.65 15.16 -27.66
C GLY A 202 -38.30 15.70 -27.19
N GLY A 203 -38.08 17.00 -27.28
CA GLY A 203 -36.82 17.63 -26.82
C GLY A 203 -36.67 17.57 -25.30
N GLU A 204 -37.76 17.62 -24.54
CA GLU A 204 -37.70 17.50 -23.09
C GLU A 204 -37.42 16.05 -22.65
N ILE A 205 -37.96 15.05 -23.37
CA ILE A 205 -37.65 13.64 -23.18
C ILE A 205 -36.17 13.39 -23.49
N ASP A 206 -35.65 13.94 -24.62
CA ASP A 206 -34.23 13.79 -24.98
C ASP A 206 -33.28 14.33 -23.88
N ARG A 207 -33.65 15.41 -23.20
CA ARG A 207 -32.88 15.95 -22.06
C ARG A 207 -32.85 14.97 -20.89
N VAL A 208 -34.00 14.41 -20.52
CA VAL A 208 -34.10 13.41 -19.45
C VAL A 208 -33.32 12.16 -19.80
N VAL A 209 -33.47 11.65 -21.03
CA VAL A 209 -32.74 10.49 -21.55
C VAL A 209 -31.23 10.75 -21.50
N SER A 210 -30.77 11.93 -21.93
CA SER A 210 -29.37 12.32 -21.90
C SER A 210 -28.82 12.34 -20.45
N ILE A 211 -29.55 12.90 -19.49
CA ILE A 211 -29.17 12.90 -18.08
C ILE A 211 -29.05 11.45 -17.56
N VAL A 212 -30.01 10.59 -17.86
CA VAL A 212 -30.02 9.19 -17.42
C VAL A 212 -28.87 8.41 -18.05
N ILE A 213 -28.66 8.54 -19.35
CA ILE A 213 -27.57 7.81 -20.05
C ILE A 213 -26.20 8.22 -19.51
N VAL A 214 -25.93 9.52 -19.39
CA VAL A 214 -24.66 10.02 -18.83
C VAL A 214 -24.47 9.52 -17.41
N THR A 215 -25.51 9.55 -16.60
CA THR A 215 -25.49 9.05 -15.23
C THR A 215 -25.14 7.56 -15.16
N LEU A 216 -25.77 6.74 -16.01
CA LEU A 216 -25.52 5.30 -16.05
C LEU A 216 -24.09 4.99 -16.51
N VAL A 217 -23.65 5.62 -17.60
CA VAL A 217 -22.28 5.42 -18.12
C VAL A 217 -21.24 5.82 -17.06
N LEU A 218 -21.42 6.97 -16.44
CA LEU A 218 -20.51 7.46 -15.42
C LEU A 218 -20.55 6.58 -14.16
N SER A 219 -21.73 6.11 -13.75
CA SER A 219 -21.87 5.20 -12.60
C SER A 219 -21.16 3.88 -12.83
N VAL A 220 -21.29 3.29 -14.03
CA VAL A 220 -20.57 2.08 -14.45
C VAL A 220 -19.06 2.31 -14.48
N SER A 221 -18.63 3.44 -15.02
CA SER A 221 -17.20 3.80 -15.07
C SER A 221 -16.59 3.92 -13.67
N VAL A 222 -17.30 4.58 -12.76
CA VAL A 222 -16.89 4.69 -11.35
C VAL A 222 -16.89 3.33 -10.64
N ALA A 223 -17.87 2.45 -10.92
CA ALA A 223 -17.91 1.11 -10.37
C ALA A 223 -16.70 0.28 -10.81
N ARG A 224 -16.33 0.34 -12.10
CA ARG A 224 -15.13 -0.31 -12.63
C ARG A 224 -13.84 0.24 -12.02
N ALA A 225 -13.70 1.56 -11.98
CA ALA A 225 -12.54 2.20 -11.37
C ALA A 225 -12.39 1.80 -9.89
N ARG A 226 -13.51 1.75 -9.17
CA ARG A 226 -13.53 1.27 -7.78
C ARG A 226 -13.07 -0.18 -7.64
N GLN A 227 -13.55 -1.09 -8.49
CA GLN A 227 -13.12 -2.49 -8.48
C GLN A 227 -11.62 -2.63 -8.71
N LEU A 228 -11.08 -1.96 -9.73
CA LEU A 228 -9.64 -1.98 -10.02
C LEU A 228 -8.82 -1.46 -8.84
N LEU A 229 -9.25 -0.37 -8.20
CA LEU A 229 -8.58 0.18 -7.03
C LEU A 229 -8.56 -0.83 -5.86
N PHE A 230 -9.70 -1.50 -5.57
CA PHE A 230 -9.77 -2.48 -4.48
C PHE A 230 -8.90 -3.72 -4.77
N HIS A 231 -8.83 -4.21 -6.01
CA HIS A 231 -7.93 -5.30 -6.37
C HIS A 231 -6.47 -4.88 -6.19
N ALA A 232 -6.06 -3.74 -6.75
CA ALA A 232 -4.69 -3.26 -6.63
C ALA A 232 -4.24 -3.06 -5.17
N VAL A 233 -5.11 -2.49 -4.32
CA VAL A 233 -4.81 -2.31 -2.88
C VAL A 233 -4.78 -3.65 -2.15
N GLY A 234 -5.65 -4.60 -2.50
CA GLY A 234 -5.69 -5.94 -1.93
C GLY A 234 -4.41 -6.73 -2.26
N ASP A 235 -4.00 -6.73 -3.51
CA ASP A 235 -2.78 -7.41 -3.98
C ASP A 235 -1.53 -6.81 -3.33
N GLN A 236 -1.43 -5.50 -3.26
CA GLN A 236 -0.31 -4.82 -2.60
C GLN A 236 -0.24 -5.11 -1.09
N ALA A 237 -1.39 -5.23 -0.42
CA ALA A 237 -1.45 -5.61 0.98
C ALA A 237 -1.01 -7.06 1.21
N ALA A 238 -1.40 -7.99 0.34
CA ALA A 238 -0.98 -9.40 0.39
C ALA A 238 0.52 -9.54 0.18
N VAL A 239 1.09 -8.88 -0.84
CA VAL A 239 2.54 -8.85 -1.09
C VAL A 239 3.29 -8.25 0.10
N SER A 240 2.81 -7.15 0.69
CA SER A 240 3.43 -6.54 1.88
C SER A 240 3.35 -7.41 3.15
N GLN A 241 2.40 -8.31 3.27
CA GLN A 241 2.35 -9.27 4.37
C GLN A 241 3.30 -10.43 4.12
N LEU A 242 3.35 -10.95 2.89
CA LEU A 242 4.25 -12.04 2.50
C LEU A 242 5.72 -11.60 2.57
N SER A 243 6.03 -10.36 2.21
CA SER A 243 7.40 -9.81 2.31
C SER A 243 7.97 -9.77 3.73
N ARG A 244 7.14 -9.94 4.77
CA ARG A 244 7.63 -10.09 6.15
C ARG A 244 8.22 -11.46 6.45
N PHE A 245 7.91 -12.47 5.64
CA PHE A 245 8.45 -13.82 5.77
C PHE A 245 9.71 -14.03 4.93
N PHE A 246 10.02 -13.10 4.04
CA PHE A 246 11.25 -13.08 3.25
C PHE A 246 12.13 -11.90 3.69
N SER A 247 13.44 -12.01 3.49
CA SER A 247 14.29 -10.84 3.66
C SER A 247 13.85 -9.74 2.68
N PRO A 248 13.92 -8.44 3.06
CA PRO A 248 13.51 -7.33 2.18
C PRO A 248 14.22 -7.37 0.82
N GLU A 249 15.47 -7.82 0.80
CA GLU A 249 16.31 -7.92 -0.39
C GLU A 249 15.81 -9.01 -1.35
N ILE A 250 15.41 -10.16 -0.81
CA ILE A 250 14.81 -11.25 -1.60
C ILE A 250 13.45 -10.81 -2.15
N ALA A 251 12.63 -10.17 -1.32
CA ALA A 251 11.34 -9.64 -1.76
C ALA A 251 11.48 -8.58 -2.87
N GLU A 252 12.49 -7.70 -2.79
CA GLU A 252 12.78 -6.70 -3.81
C GLU A 252 13.26 -7.36 -5.11
N ARG A 253 14.12 -8.38 -5.04
CA ARG A 253 14.60 -9.12 -6.18
C ARG A 253 13.46 -9.88 -6.88
N LEU A 254 12.58 -10.52 -6.10
CA LEU A 254 11.38 -11.18 -6.60
C LEU A 254 10.40 -10.20 -7.27
N SER A 255 10.27 -8.98 -6.73
CA SER A 255 9.36 -7.96 -7.27
C SER A 255 9.90 -7.24 -8.52
N ARG A 256 11.21 -7.25 -8.75
CA ARG A 256 11.87 -6.65 -9.92
C ARG A 256 12.07 -7.63 -11.09
N ALA A 257 11.85 -8.92 -10.87
CA ALA A 257 11.91 -9.91 -11.94
C ALA A 257 10.72 -9.67 -12.89
N ASP A 258 10.99 -9.16 -14.09
CA ASP A 258 9.99 -8.97 -15.16
C ASP A 258 9.46 -10.31 -15.69
N GLU A 259 10.17 -11.40 -15.46
CA GLU A 259 9.76 -12.77 -15.77
C GLU A 259 9.47 -13.54 -14.47
N LEU A 260 8.46 -14.42 -14.53
CA LEU A 260 8.15 -15.35 -13.44
C LEU A 260 9.40 -16.22 -13.20
N LEU A 261 9.99 -16.08 -12.01
CA LEU A 261 11.11 -16.93 -11.59
C LEU A 261 10.69 -18.39 -11.65
N GLN A 262 11.45 -19.19 -12.38
CA GLN A 262 11.19 -20.61 -12.54
C GLN A 262 12.09 -21.43 -11.62
N PRO A 263 11.65 -22.60 -11.15
CA PRO A 263 12.52 -23.55 -10.48
C PRO A 263 13.72 -23.90 -11.38
N GLY A 264 14.93 -23.73 -10.84
CA GLY A 264 16.18 -23.95 -11.57
C GLY A 264 16.89 -22.70 -12.07
N ASP A 265 16.26 -21.51 -11.98
CA ASP A 265 16.95 -20.26 -12.25
C ASP A 265 18.01 -20.01 -11.17
N GLY A 266 19.26 -19.86 -11.56
CA GLY A 266 20.36 -19.66 -10.63
C GLY A 266 21.59 -19.01 -11.27
N GLU A 267 22.37 -18.33 -10.45
CA GLU A 267 23.62 -17.68 -10.84
C GLU A 267 24.76 -18.05 -9.87
N GLN A 268 25.97 -18.05 -10.34
CA GLN A 268 27.15 -18.21 -9.50
C GLN A 268 27.67 -16.86 -9.04
N LEU A 269 27.85 -16.73 -7.72
CA LEU A 269 28.28 -15.48 -7.08
C LEU A 269 29.42 -15.77 -6.09
N GLU A 270 30.34 -14.82 -5.96
CA GLU A 270 31.32 -14.79 -4.88
C GLU A 270 30.67 -14.16 -3.64
N VAL A 271 30.58 -14.92 -2.55
CA VAL A 271 29.92 -14.49 -1.33
C VAL A 271 30.70 -14.88 -0.08
N ALA A 272 30.44 -14.19 1.03
CA ALA A 272 30.76 -14.72 2.35
C ALA A 272 29.50 -15.22 3.03
N ALA A 273 29.54 -16.37 3.66
CA ALA A 273 28.51 -16.98 4.45
C ALA A 273 28.90 -16.97 5.92
N MET A 274 27.92 -16.64 6.79
CA MET A 274 28.10 -16.61 8.24
C MET A 274 26.96 -17.36 8.91
N PHE A 275 27.28 -18.24 9.83
CA PHE A 275 26.34 -18.91 10.73
C PHE A 275 26.57 -18.45 12.15
N ILE A 276 25.50 -18.08 12.84
CA ILE A 276 25.49 -17.66 14.24
C ILE A 276 24.50 -18.55 14.98
N ASP A 277 24.87 -19.10 16.15
CA ASP A 277 24.04 -20.03 16.91
C ASP A 277 24.16 -19.74 18.42
N LEU A 278 23.09 -19.99 19.18
CA LEU A 278 23.06 -19.82 20.61
C LEU A 278 23.42 -21.13 21.33
N ARG A 279 24.57 -21.17 21.99
CA ARG A 279 25.02 -22.35 22.69
C ARG A 279 24.16 -22.66 23.90
N GLY A 280 23.73 -23.90 24.02
CA GLY A 280 22.92 -24.37 25.14
C GLY A 280 21.42 -24.04 24.99
N PHE A 281 21.00 -23.46 23.88
CA PHE A 281 19.61 -23.11 23.61
C PHE A 281 18.65 -24.30 23.74
N THR A 282 18.99 -25.48 23.23
CA THR A 282 18.17 -26.70 23.37
C THR A 282 17.87 -27.05 24.82
N LYS A 283 18.85 -26.84 25.76
CA LYS A 283 18.63 -27.05 27.17
C LYS A 283 17.74 -25.99 27.78
N LEU A 284 17.89 -24.73 27.35
CA LEU A 284 17.04 -23.62 27.76
C LEU A 284 15.60 -23.81 27.26
N ALA A 285 15.43 -24.26 26.01
CA ALA A 285 14.12 -24.54 25.42
C ALA A 285 13.34 -25.65 26.16
N ALA A 286 14.03 -26.57 26.80
CA ALA A 286 13.39 -27.63 27.57
C ALA A 286 12.91 -27.16 28.96
N VAL A 287 13.40 -26.01 29.46
CA VAL A 287 13.14 -25.53 30.83
C VAL A 287 12.33 -24.23 30.87
N LEU A 288 12.54 -23.35 29.89
CA LEU A 288 11.90 -22.04 29.82
C LEU A 288 10.43 -22.12 29.35
N PRO A 289 9.53 -21.31 29.92
CA PRO A 289 8.21 -21.11 29.38
C PRO A 289 8.27 -20.60 27.92
N PRO A 290 7.33 -20.99 27.02
CA PRO A 290 7.35 -20.59 25.60
C PRO A 290 7.45 -19.08 25.38
N ALA A 291 6.81 -18.27 26.22
CA ALA A 291 6.86 -16.82 26.11
C ALA A 291 8.27 -16.27 26.38
N GLU A 292 8.95 -16.75 27.42
CA GLU A 292 10.32 -16.34 27.75
C GLU A 292 11.33 -16.78 26.70
N LEU A 293 11.12 -17.98 26.11
CA LEU A 293 11.94 -18.48 25.03
C LEU A 293 11.82 -17.59 23.75
N ILE A 294 10.60 -17.21 23.41
CA ILE A 294 10.36 -16.29 22.27
C ILE A 294 10.94 -14.89 22.57
N ASP A 295 10.84 -14.40 23.79
CA ASP A 295 11.41 -13.11 24.18
C ASP A 295 12.94 -13.13 24.12
N LEU A 296 13.59 -14.24 24.54
CA LEU A 296 15.04 -14.43 24.39
C LEU A 296 15.47 -14.37 22.91
N LEU A 297 14.78 -15.09 22.04
CA LEU A 297 15.07 -15.04 20.58
C LEU A 297 14.83 -13.64 20.01
N ARG A 298 13.79 -12.96 20.44
CA ARG A 298 13.49 -11.59 20.01
C ARG A 298 14.57 -10.59 20.45
N GLU A 299 15.08 -10.68 21.68
CA GLU A 299 16.18 -9.85 22.15
C GLU A 299 17.45 -10.09 21.31
N TYR A 300 17.81 -11.37 21.10
CA TYR A 300 18.95 -11.78 20.28
C TYR A 300 18.84 -11.22 18.85
N GLN A 301 17.72 -11.45 18.17
CA GLN A 301 17.49 -10.99 16.80
C GLN A 301 17.51 -9.45 16.70
N ARG A 302 16.97 -8.76 17.74
CA ARG A 302 16.97 -7.29 17.78
C ARG A 302 18.36 -6.69 17.89
N ILE A 303 19.33 -7.43 18.40
CA ILE A 303 20.75 -7.06 18.45
C ILE A 303 21.44 -7.45 17.15
N ALA A 304 21.30 -8.71 16.74
CA ALA A 304 22.06 -9.26 15.63
C ALA A 304 21.67 -8.68 14.27
N VAL A 305 20.37 -8.61 13.96
CA VAL A 305 19.89 -8.22 12.62
C VAL A 305 20.32 -6.80 12.21
N PRO A 306 20.22 -5.76 13.06
CA PRO A 306 20.69 -4.42 12.70
C PRO A 306 22.20 -4.35 12.44
N ILE A 307 23.01 -5.17 13.13
CA ILE A 307 24.46 -5.22 12.92
C ILE A 307 24.76 -5.85 11.56
N VAL A 308 24.07 -6.95 11.22
CA VAL A 308 24.17 -7.59 9.90
C VAL A 308 23.86 -6.58 8.79
N HIS A 309 22.74 -5.90 8.87
CA HIS A 309 22.33 -4.94 7.82
C HIS A 309 23.26 -3.73 7.71
N ARG A 310 23.81 -3.23 8.81
CA ARG A 310 24.79 -2.12 8.79
C ARG A 310 26.11 -2.49 8.07
N ASN A 311 26.44 -3.78 8.09
CA ASN A 311 27.62 -4.32 7.41
C ASN A 311 27.28 -4.92 6.03
N ASN A 312 26.23 -4.47 5.35
CA ASN A 312 25.78 -4.94 4.03
C ASN A 312 25.43 -6.44 3.98
N GLY A 313 25.21 -7.08 5.12
CA GLY A 313 24.77 -8.48 5.20
C GLY A 313 23.27 -8.61 5.03
N SER A 314 22.83 -9.76 4.57
CA SER A 314 21.42 -10.14 4.46
C SER A 314 21.15 -11.41 5.24
N VAL A 315 20.11 -11.41 6.08
CA VAL A 315 19.62 -12.61 6.76
C VAL A 315 18.88 -13.47 5.75
N VAL A 316 19.41 -14.65 5.45
CA VAL A 316 18.80 -15.60 4.49
C VAL A 316 17.68 -16.38 5.15
N THR A 317 17.96 -16.97 6.30
CA THR A 317 16.99 -17.80 7.03
C THR A 317 17.30 -17.85 8.53
N TYR A 318 16.27 -18.11 9.32
CA TYR A 318 16.40 -18.44 10.73
C TYR A 318 16.28 -19.95 10.91
N LEU A 319 17.24 -20.54 11.59
CA LEU A 319 17.36 -21.99 11.83
C LEU A 319 17.11 -22.29 13.31
N GLY A 320 15.88 -22.01 13.77
CA GLY A 320 15.57 -22.06 15.21
C GLY A 320 16.25 -20.91 15.96
N ASP A 321 17.28 -21.21 16.75
CA ASP A 321 18.15 -20.24 17.41
C ASP A 321 19.33 -19.78 16.55
N GLY A 322 19.55 -20.42 15.43
CA GLY A 322 20.60 -20.07 14.46
C GLY A 322 20.12 -18.99 13.46
N ILE A 323 21.09 -18.20 12.99
CA ILE A 323 20.89 -17.23 11.92
C ILE A 323 21.89 -17.52 10.82
N MET A 324 21.42 -17.72 9.59
CA MET A 324 22.26 -17.76 8.40
C MET A 324 22.27 -16.39 7.74
N VAL A 325 23.45 -15.84 7.55
CA VAL A 325 23.70 -14.53 6.95
C VAL A 325 24.61 -14.69 5.73
N THR A 326 24.41 -13.88 4.71
CA THR A 326 25.30 -13.80 3.55
C THR A 326 25.66 -12.36 3.22
N PHE A 327 26.83 -12.18 2.62
CA PHE A 327 27.35 -10.92 2.12
C PHE A 327 27.72 -11.13 0.65
N GLY A 328 27.18 -10.29 -0.23
CA GLY A 328 27.38 -10.39 -1.68
C GLY A 328 26.31 -11.19 -2.45
N ALA A 329 25.46 -11.99 -1.80
CA ALA A 329 24.46 -12.81 -2.47
C ALA A 329 23.23 -12.03 -2.93
N THR A 330 22.68 -11.16 -2.08
CA THR A 330 21.47 -10.39 -2.35
C THR A 330 21.78 -8.95 -2.76
N ARG A 331 22.87 -8.39 -2.23
CA ARG A 331 23.43 -7.09 -2.60
C ARG A 331 24.84 -7.35 -3.13
N SER A 332 25.05 -7.08 -4.42
CA SER A 332 26.38 -7.18 -5.01
C SER A 332 27.31 -6.17 -4.32
N THR A 333 28.37 -6.68 -3.70
CA THR A 333 29.43 -5.87 -3.07
C THR A 333 30.78 -6.52 -3.36
N ILE A 334 31.77 -5.70 -3.65
CA ILE A 334 33.16 -6.14 -3.84
C ILE A 334 33.89 -6.40 -2.51
N SER A 335 33.29 -5.93 -1.39
CA SER A 335 33.83 -6.01 -0.03
C SER A 335 33.19 -7.10 0.84
N TYR A 336 32.60 -8.13 0.22
CA TYR A 336 31.78 -9.13 0.93
C TYR A 336 32.51 -9.84 2.07
N CYS A 337 33.83 -10.17 1.92
CA CYS A 337 34.64 -10.76 3.01
C CYS A 337 34.92 -9.71 4.12
N ALA A 338 35.30 -8.49 3.73
CA ALA A 338 35.56 -7.40 4.68
C ALA A 338 34.33 -7.05 5.49
N ASP A 339 33.19 -7.01 4.84
CA ASP A 339 31.90 -6.74 5.49
C ASP A 339 31.53 -7.88 6.46
N ALA A 340 31.75 -9.15 6.06
CA ALA A 340 31.51 -10.30 6.91
C ALA A 340 32.39 -10.30 8.15
N MET A 341 33.69 -10.01 8.01
CA MET A 341 34.63 -10.00 9.13
C MET A 341 34.37 -8.89 10.11
N ARG A 342 34.08 -7.66 9.64
CA ARG A 342 33.64 -6.53 10.51
C ARG A 342 32.35 -6.87 11.23
N CYS A 343 31.39 -7.44 10.52
CA CYS A 343 30.13 -7.87 11.11
C CYS A 343 30.35 -8.90 12.22
N ALA A 344 31.26 -9.87 11.99
CA ALA A 344 31.59 -10.90 12.96
C ALA A 344 32.16 -10.31 14.26
N GLU A 345 33.13 -9.39 14.20
CA GLU A 345 33.70 -8.73 15.37
C GLU A 345 32.63 -7.95 16.15
N GLN A 346 31.84 -7.09 15.47
CA GLN A 346 30.78 -6.31 16.09
C GLN A 346 29.69 -7.18 16.72
N LEU A 347 29.32 -8.29 16.09
CA LEU A 347 28.36 -9.23 16.62
C LEU A 347 28.86 -9.94 17.87
N LEU A 348 30.10 -10.42 17.85
CA LEU A 348 30.69 -11.10 19.01
C LEU A 348 30.77 -10.16 20.21
N GLU A 349 31.16 -8.90 20.02
CA GLU A 349 31.20 -7.89 21.09
C GLU A 349 29.80 -7.61 21.63
N ALA A 350 28.84 -7.30 20.75
CA ALA A 350 27.47 -6.94 21.16
C ALA A 350 26.76 -8.10 21.85
N LEU A 351 26.93 -9.33 21.35
CA LEU A 351 26.31 -10.51 21.94
C LEU A 351 26.98 -10.92 23.26
N ALA A 352 28.30 -10.74 23.40
CA ALA A 352 28.98 -10.95 24.67
C ALA A 352 28.50 -9.94 25.74
N HIS A 353 28.29 -8.70 25.36
CA HIS A 353 27.70 -7.68 26.24
C HIS A 353 26.29 -8.06 26.67
N TRP A 354 25.43 -8.44 25.74
CA TRP A 354 24.07 -8.90 26.00
C TRP A 354 24.02 -10.11 26.95
N CYS A 355 24.91 -11.09 26.76
CA CYS A 355 24.99 -12.24 27.67
C CYS A 355 25.32 -11.80 29.10
N LYS A 356 26.30 -10.90 29.27
CA LYS A 356 26.67 -10.35 30.59
C LYS A 356 25.52 -9.58 31.26
N GLU A 357 24.79 -8.79 30.48
CA GLU A 357 23.62 -8.06 30.98
C GLU A 357 22.51 -9.01 31.46
N ARG A 358 22.26 -10.10 30.70
CA ARG A 358 21.29 -11.13 31.11
C ARG A 358 21.73 -11.83 32.42
N GLU A 359 23.00 -12.22 32.52
CA GLU A 359 23.56 -12.80 33.76
C GLU A 359 23.43 -11.87 34.94
N ALA A 360 23.74 -10.59 34.77
CA ALA A 360 23.59 -9.58 35.84
C ALA A 360 22.14 -9.40 36.30
N ARG A 361 21.16 -9.66 35.42
CA ARG A 361 19.73 -9.67 35.71
C ARG A 361 19.21 -11.00 36.28
N GLY A 362 20.07 -12.00 36.43
CA GLY A 362 19.70 -13.36 36.85
C GLY A 362 18.88 -14.12 35.80
N LEU A 363 18.95 -13.71 34.55
CA LEU A 363 18.26 -14.36 33.45
C LEU A 363 19.18 -15.39 32.75
N PRO A 364 18.64 -16.46 32.16
CA PRO A 364 19.42 -17.41 31.40
C PRO A 364 20.17 -16.71 30.23
N ALA A 365 21.48 -16.89 30.20
CA ALA A 365 22.36 -16.33 29.18
C ALA A 365 22.97 -17.45 28.36
N PRO A 366 22.57 -17.62 27.07
CA PRO A 366 23.17 -18.59 26.17
C PRO A 366 24.55 -18.13 25.73
N GLY A 367 25.49 -19.08 25.50
CA GLY A 367 26.72 -18.75 24.81
C GLY A 367 26.48 -18.50 23.31
N VAL A 368 27.50 -17.98 22.62
CA VAL A 368 27.45 -17.74 21.17
C VAL A 368 28.48 -18.58 20.45
N GLY A 369 28.13 -19.09 19.27
CA GLY A 369 29.03 -19.74 18.35
C GLY A 369 28.88 -19.15 16.94
N MET A 370 29.99 -18.79 16.28
CA MET A 370 29.95 -18.17 14.96
C MET A 370 30.94 -18.83 14.02
N GLY A 371 30.54 -19.06 12.77
CA GLY A 371 31.40 -19.54 11.71
C GLY A 371 31.30 -18.71 10.44
N VAL A 372 32.43 -18.36 9.84
CA VAL A 372 32.48 -17.52 8.62
C VAL A 372 33.36 -18.21 7.58
N ASP A 373 32.87 -18.29 6.34
CA ASP A 373 33.66 -18.73 5.19
C ASP A 373 33.20 -18.01 3.93
N ALA A 374 34.07 -18.01 2.88
CA ALA A 374 33.79 -17.31 1.65
C ALA A 374 34.21 -18.11 0.42
N GLY A 375 33.57 -17.84 -0.70
CA GLY A 375 33.85 -18.40 -2.01
C GLY A 375 32.67 -18.40 -2.94
N THR A 376 32.79 -19.15 -4.04
CA THR A 376 31.72 -19.23 -5.06
C THR A 376 30.57 -20.10 -4.58
N VAL A 377 29.37 -19.59 -4.71
CA VAL A 377 28.11 -20.28 -4.42
C VAL A 377 27.15 -20.17 -5.58
N THR A 378 26.17 -21.06 -5.66
CA THR A 378 24.99 -20.94 -6.54
C THR A 378 23.85 -20.35 -5.77
N CYS A 379 23.37 -19.20 -6.21
CA CYS A 379 22.17 -18.52 -5.70
C CYS A 379 21.04 -18.73 -6.70
N GLY A 380 19.89 -19.22 -6.28
CA GLY A 380 18.79 -19.47 -7.20
C GLY A 380 17.50 -19.87 -6.54
N VAL A 381 16.48 -20.09 -7.36
CA VAL A 381 15.15 -20.51 -6.93
C VAL A 381 15.05 -22.03 -7.06
N ILE A 382 14.72 -22.68 -5.96
CA ILE A 382 14.46 -24.12 -5.89
C ILE A 382 13.03 -24.36 -5.41
N GLY A 383 12.47 -25.52 -5.74
CA GLY A 383 11.14 -25.93 -5.31
C GLY A 383 10.30 -26.50 -6.45
N ASP A 384 9.01 -26.49 -6.25
CA ASP A 384 8.00 -26.94 -7.21
C ASP A 384 6.98 -25.83 -7.50
N GLU A 385 5.94 -26.13 -8.31
CA GLU A 385 4.88 -25.16 -8.64
C GLU A 385 4.09 -24.66 -7.42
N GLY A 386 4.14 -25.36 -6.29
CA GLY A 386 3.39 -25.03 -5.06
C GLY A 386 4.21 -24.30 -4.02
N ARG A 387 5.56 -24.43 -4.05
CA ARG A 387 6.47 -23.80 -3.08
C ARG A 387 7.82 -23.53 -3.67
N LEU A 388 8.16 -22.26 -3.75
CA LEU A 388 9.48 -21.80 -4.16
C LEU A 388 10.25 -21.27 -2.95
N GLU A 389 11.57 -21.53 -2.94
CA GLU A 389 12.51 -21.06 -1.94
C GLU A 389 13.75 -20.48 -2.62
N TYR A 390 14.21 -19.33 -2.16
CA TYR A 390 15.49 -18.77 -2.61
C TYR A 390 16.60 -19.43 -1.82
N ALA A 391 17.43 -20.19 -2.51
CA ALA A 391 18.51 -20.98 -1.92
C ALA A 391 19.87 -20.43 -2.29
N ILE A 392 20.82 -20.56 -1.35
CA ILE A 392 22.24 -20.27 -1.52
C ILE A 392 23.00 -21.55 -1.21
N ILE A 393 23.55 -22.17 -2.23
CA ILE A 393 24.14 -23.51 -2.15
C ILE A 393 25.60 -23.47 -2.57
N GLY A 394 26.47 -24.05 -1.76
CA GLY A 394 27.90 -24.16 -2.07
C GLY A 394 28.76 -24.59 -0.88
N ASP A 395 30.00 -25.00 -1.16
CA ASP A 395 30.95 -25.39 -0.14
C ASP A 395 31.19 -24.32 0.94
N PRO A 396 31.27 -23.00 0.61
CA PRO A 396 31.45 -21.96 1.62
C PRO A 396 30.31 -21.92 2.67
N VAL A 397 29.07 -22.15 2.23
CA VAL A 397 27.90 -22.18 3.13
C VAL A 397 28.03 -23.37 4.09
N ASN A 398 28.35 -24.55 3.55
CA ASN A 398 28.53 -25.77 4.36
C ASN A 398 29.70 -25.63 5.32
N ARG A 399 30.86 -25.07 4.86
CA ARG A 399 32.01 -24.84 5.72
C ARG A 399 31.73 -23.86 6.83
N ALA A 400 31.10 -22.74 6.55
CA ALA A 400 30.70 -21.76 7.59
C ALA A 400 29.85 -22.40 8.71
N ALA A 401 28.89 -23.26 8.33
CA ALA A 401 28.07 -24.00 9.30
C ALA A 401 28.95 -25.01 10.12
N LYS A 402 29.91 -25.67 9.49
CA LYS A 402 30.85 -26.60 10.18
C LYS A 402 31.83 -25.85 11.09
N LEU A 403 32.32 -24.69 10.69
CA LEU A 403 33.15 -23.82 11.50
C LEU A 403 32.40 -23.31 12.74
N GLN A 404 31.14 -22.96 12.59
CA GLN A 404 30.29 -22.59 13.74
C GLN A 404 30.23 -23.74 14.77
N ASN A 405 30.06 -24.98 14.32
CA ASN A 405 30.05 -26.13 15.22
C ASN A 405 31.47 -26.41 15.81
N GLN A 406 32.53 -26.23 15.03
CA GLN A 406 33.94 -26.43 15.46
C GLN A 406 34.32 -25.46 16.61
N THR A 407 33.68 -24.30 16.73
CA THR A 407 33.90 -23.36 17.84
C THR A 407 33.73 -24.01 19.22
N LYS A 408 32.91 -25.06 19.34
CA LYS A 408 32.72 -25.81 20.56
C LYS A 408 33.94 -26.63 20.93
N THR A 409 34.59 -27.25 19.91
CA THR A 409 35.76 -28.06 20.07
C THR A 409 36.99 -27.22 20.40
N GLU A 410 37.14 -26.10 19.72
CA GLU A 410 38.28 -25.18 19.91
C GLU A 410 38.11 -24.26 21.15
N GLY A 411 36.94 -24.26 21.78
CA GLY A 411 36.64 -23.41 22.97
C GLY A 411 36.58 -21.91 22.70
N VAL A 412 36.32 -21.52 21.47
CA VAL A 412 36.31 -20.11 21.01
C VAL A 412 34.90 -19.63 20.61
N LEU A 413 34.63 -18.33 20.56
CA LEU A 413 33.33 -17.78 20.22
C LEU A 413 33.09 -17.76 18.71
N GLY A 414 34.11 -17.52 17.90
CA GLY A 414 33.98 -17.45 16.45
C GLY A 414 35.20 -18.05 15.73
N LEU A 415 34.97 -18.61 14.55
CA LEU A 415 35.96 -19.09 13.64
C LEU A 415 35.71 -18.60 12.21
N ALA A 416 36.74 -18.18 11.53
CA ALA A 416 36.70 -17.94 10.09
C ALA A 416 37.74 -18.82 9.37
N SER A 417 37.55 -19.12 8.09
CA SER A 417 38.63 -19.68 7.28
C SER A 417 39.72 -18.63 7.07
N LEU A 418 40.99 -19.07 7.02
CA LEU A 418 42.12 -18.19 6.75
C LEU A 418 41.98 -17.52 5.38
N ALA A 419 41.47 -18.23 4.38
CA ALA A 419 41.20 -17.69 3.05
C ALA A 419 40.17 -16.53 3.06
N CYS A 420 39.12 -16.65 3.88
CA CYS A 420 38.14 -15.58 4.02
C CYS A 420 38.77 -14.33 4.67
N ARG A 421 39.56 -14.48 5.73
CA ARG A 421 40.28 -13.37 6.38
C ARG A 421 41.25 -12.69 5.44
N ASP A 422 42.07 -13.44 4.72
CA ASP A 422 43.09 -12.90 3.83
C ASP A 422 42.41 -12.10 2.70
N ARG A 423 41.34 -12.64 2.13
CA ARG A 423 40.52 -11.91 1.15
C ARG A 423 39.86 -10.64 1.78
N ALA A 424 39.45 -10.70 3.03
CA ALA A 424 38.91 -9.53 3.73
C ALA A 424 39.96 -8.41 3.87
N ILE A 425 41.21 -8.77 4.19
CA ILE A 425 42.34 -7.82 4.27
C ILE A 425 42.61 -7.19 2.90
N GLU A 426 42.60 -7.98 1.82
CA GLU A 426 42.71 -7.45 0.45
C GLU A 426 41.58 -6.47 0.11
N GLN A 427 40.37 -6.68 0.68
CA GLN A 427 39.20 -5.81 0.55
C GLN A 427 39.16 -4.63 1.53
N GLY A 428 40.25 -4.38 2.27
CA GLY A 428 40.39 -3.25 3.17
C GLY A 428 39.91 -3.49 4.60
N TYR A 429 39.68 -4.70 5.01
CA TYR A 429 39.41 -5.03 6.42
C TYR A 429 40.67 -4.91 7.27
N VAL A 430 40.56 -4.24 8.40
CA VAL A 430 41.60 -4.13 9.42
C VAL A 430 41.03 -4.73 10.71
N PRO A 431 41.63 -5.83 11.24
CA PRO A 431 41.23 -6.44 12.48
C PRO A 431 41.34 -5.46 13.64
N GLU A 432 40.29 -5.35 14.46
CA GLU A 432 40.29 -4.54 15.70
C GLU A 432 41.01 -5.25 16.85
N HIS A 433 41.05 -6.60 16.80
CA HIS A 433 41.70 -7.45 17.81
C HIS A 433 42.63 -8.47 17.17
N PRO A 434 43.64 -8.97 17.93
CA PRO A 434 44.49 -10.08 17.45
C PRO A 434 43.65 -11.29 17.04
N GLN A 435 43.96 -11.86 15.89
CA GLN A 435 43.28 -13.01 15.32
C GLN A 435 44.23 -14.18 15.19
N PRO A 436 44.39 -15.02 16.24
CA PRO A 436 45.26 -16.19 16.19
C PRO A 436 44.88 -17.14 15.07
N VAL A 437 45.92 -17.69 14.40
CA VAL A 437 45.73 -18.67 13.32
C VAL A 437 45.94 -20.08 13.89
N LEU A 438 44.93 -20.92 13.70
CA LEU A 438 45.02 -22.37 13.97
C LEU A 438 45.32 -23.09 12.66
N ALA A 439 46.56 -23.45 12.46
CA ALA A 439 46.99 -24.12 11.24
C ALA A 439 46.48 -25.58 11.16
N GLU A 440 46.12 -26.02 9.95
CA GLU A 440 45.85 -27.41 9.61
C GLU A 440 44.88 -28.16 10.56
N ARG A 441 43.71 -27.60 10.79
CA ARG A 441 42.67 -28.22 11.62
C ARG A 441 41.79 -29.17 10.82
N ALA A 442 41.57 -30.36 11.36
CA ALA A 442 40.52 -31.25 10.86
C ALA A 442 39.16 -30.76 11.36
N VAL A 443 38.27 -30.36 10.44
CA VAL A 443 36.90 -29.91 10.71
C VAL A 443 35.95 -31.03 10.31
N ALA A 444 35.10 -31.46 11.23
CA ALA A 444 34.17 -32.57 10.98
C ALA A 444 33.25 -32.27 9.79
N GLY A 445 33.29 -33.12 8.78
CA GLY A 445 32.46 -32.95 7.54
C GLY A 445 33.02 -31.95 6.53
N VAL A 446 34.29 -31.56 6.65
CA VAL A 446 35.04 -30.80 5.64
C VAL A 446 36.18 -31.69 5.12
N ALA A 447 36.33 -31.74 3.81
CA ALA A 447 37.42 -32.51 3.20
C ALA A 447 38.76 -31.80 3.38
N GLY A 448 39.79 -32.53 3.85
CA GLY A 448 41.12 -32.00 4.06
C GLY A 448 41.30 -31.21 5.35
N LEU A 449 42.52 -30.65 5.53
CA LEU A 449 42.85 -29.77 6.65
C LEU A 449 42.59 -28.32 6.26
N VAL A 450 42.01 -27.55 7.18
CA VAL A 450 41.70 -26.13 6.96
C VAL A 450 42.44 -25.28 8.01
N SER A 451 43.08 -24.22 7.56
CA SER A 451 43.64 -23.21 8.45
C SER A 451 42.53 -22.23 8.85
N LEU A 452 42.39 -22.03 10.16
CA LEU A 452 41.33 -21.28 10.77
C LEU A 452 41.85 -20.01 11.45
N VAL A 453 40.98 -19.02 11.60
CA VAL A 453 41.27 -17.79 12.30
C VAL A 453 40.28 -17.67 13.44
N VAL A 454 40.77 -17.38 14.63
CA VAL A 454 39.93 -17.19 15.84
C VAL A 454 39.36 -15.80 15.86
N LEU A 455 38.03 -15.70 16.04
CA LEU A 455 37.28 -14.48 16.15
C LEU A 455 36.66 -14.38 17.57
N GLY A 456 37.42 -13.90 18.51
CA GLY A 456 36.98 -13.79 19.90
C GLY A 456 37.25 -15.06 20.72
N GLU A 457 37.91 -14.90 21.84
CA GLU A 457 38.27 -15.99 22.78
C GLU A 457 37.15 -16.12 23.86
N SER A 458 36.87 -17.35 24.23
CA SER A 458 36.01 -17.65 25.36
C SER A 458 36.69 -17.26 26.68
N SER A 459 36.00 -16.52 27.53
CA SER A 459 36.52 -16.10 28.86
C SER A 459 36.82 -17.24 29.81
N GLN A 460 36.59 -18.49 29.42
CA GLN A 460 36.94 -19.69 30.25
C GLN A 460 38.41 -20.07 30.15
N HIS A 461 39.14 -19.67 29.10
CA HIS A 461 40.57 -20.08 28.99
C HIS A 461 41.53 -19.19 29.81
N SER A 462 41.13 -17.95 30.17
CA SER A 462 41.95 -17.03 30.96
C SER A 462 42.06 -17.41 32.44
N ARG A 463 41.29 -18.40 32.95
CA ARG A 463 41.36 -18.87 34.34
C ARG A 463 42.33 -20.04 34.55
N HIS A 464 42.84 -20.67 33.51
CA HIS A 464 43.73 -21.82 33.67
C HIS A 464 45.21 -21.46 33.52
N ASP A 465 45.56 -20.29 33.00
CA ASP A 465 46.98 -19.92 32.85
C ASP A 465 47.55 -19.07 33.99
N SER A 466 46.67 -18.57 34.90
CA SER A 466 47.12 -17.84 36.10
C SER A 466 47.46 -18.74 37.30
N GLY A 467 47.41 -20.06 37.11
CA GLY A 467 47.64 -21.04 38.20
C GLY A 467 48.95 -21.85 38.09
N ARG A 468 49.85 -21.58 37.10
CA ARG A 468 51.16 -22.23 37.00
C ARG A 468 52.29 -21.21 37.06
N GLY A 469 52.45 -20.60 38.22
CA GLY A 469 53.56 -19.68 38.45
C GLY A 469 53.56 -19.24 39.89
N ALA A 470 53.78 -20.20 40.83
CA ALA A 470 54.25 -19.94 42.19
C ALA A 470 54.96 -21.21 42.71
#